data_c4a590805b71c6c70969834ff6d58144
#
_entry.id   c4a590805b71c6c70969834ff6d58144
#
_cell.length_a   1.000
_cell.length_b   1.000
_cell.length_c   1.000
_cell.angle_alpha   90.00
_cell.angle_beta   90.00
_cell.angle_gamma   90.00
#
_symmetry.space_group_name_H-M   'P 1'
#
loop_
_entity.id
_entity.type
_entity.pdbx_description
1 polymer ?
#
loop_
_entity_poly.entity_id
_entity_poly.type
_entity_poly.pdbx_seq_one_letter_code
_entity_poly.pdbx_strand_id
1 'polypeptide(L)'
;MKFGVREICDVVFKAKANVTIGNTKFVKGQPVLYIDTAKTSTLEGAATTVYAQGGKGNTRLIAWEGEKTLTFTVEDALLSPIGFAVLSGAGLVKADSKNLVHVHMTTDVIAGAEGVCEITYEAFDDETTTICNTTDVPVFGTVLDSSGSGIKFLGAGTFEAATATVNVKSTTIENAIEVSNGKICQIKFTDAVEGQVVRIDYYIIKSAGAQTITIDAEDFAGYYYVEASTLFRRQDTGVDMPAELVIPNVKIQSNFTFTMAATGDPSTFTFTMDAFPGYTMFDRTKKVLCAIQIIGTDAVDGVEDTGHTNHQKGW
;
A
#
# COMPACT_ATOMS: atom_id res chain seq x y z
N MET A 1 -32.48 9.19 23.70
CA MET A 1 -31.53 8.06 23.49
C MET A 1 -30.11 8.63 23.49
N LYS A 2 -29.18 8.02 24.24
CA LYS A 2 -27.75 8.43 24.28
C LYS A 2 -26.88 7.21 23.94
N PHE A 3 -25.78 7.47 23.24
CA PHE A 3 -24.86 6.44 22.78
C PHE A 3 -23.44 6.70 23.26
N GLY A 4 -22.72 5.63 23.56
CA GLY A 4 -21.27 5.62 23.68
C GLY A 4 -20.66 5.03 22.41
N VAL A 5 -19.56 5.60 21.96
CA VAL A 5 -18.78 5.09 20.81
C VAL A 5 -17.43 4.63 21.32
N ARG A 6 -17.08 3.38 21.05
CA ARG A 6 -15.81 2.81 21.48
C ARG A 6 -15.14 1.95 20.41
N GLU A 7 -15.92 1.37 19.51
CA GLU A 7 -15.42 0.49 18.46
C GLU A 7 -14.76 1.28 17.33
N ILE A 8 -13.77 0.67 16.69
CA ILE A 8 -13.15 1.13 15.44
C ILE A 8 -14.13 0.94 14.28
N CYS A 9 -13.80 1.54 13.13
CA CYS A 9 -14.59 1.36 11.92
C CYS A 9 -13.91 0.34 10.99
N ASP A 10 -14.73 -0.55 10.42
CA ASP A 10 -14.37 -1.26 9.20
C ASP A 10 -14.71 -0.36 8.01
N VAL A 11 -13.74 -0.09 7.14
CA VAL A 11 -13.85 0.96 6.13
C VAL A 11 -13.77 0.39 4.73
N VAL A 12 -14.70 0.80 3.89
CA VAL A 12 -14.76 0.43 2.47
C VAL A 12 -14.64 1.68 1.60
N PHE A 13 -13.64 1.68 0.72
CA PHE A 13 -13.46 2.71 -0.29
C PHE A 13 -14.07 2.25 -1.60
N LYS A 14 -14.94 3.06 -2.19
CA LYS A 14 -15.58 2.78 -3.48
C LYS A 14 -15.15 3.83 -4.53
N ALA A 15 -14.93 3.36 -5.74
CA ALA A 15 -14.56 4.23 -6.86
C ALA A 15 -15.68 5.22 -7.20
N LYS A 16 -15.38 6.50 -7.29
CA LYS A 16 -16.35 7.53 -7.71
C LYS A 16 -16.51 7.65 -9.23
N ALA A 17 -15.50 7.24 -9.95
CA ALA A 17 -15.46 7.16 -11.42
C ALA A 17 -14.76 5.86 -11.81
N ASN A 18 -14.78 5.52 -13.09
CA ASN A 18 -13.94 4.44 -13.57
C ASN A 18 -12.47 4.81 -13.35
N VAL A 19 -11.73 3.96 -12.67
CA VAL A 19 -10.32 4.17 -12.32
C VAL A 19 -9.53 2.90 -12.55
N THR A 20 -8.28 3.05 -12.92
CA THR A 20 -7.34 1.94 -13.04
C THR A 20 -6.28 2.11 -11.96
N ILE A 21 -6.09 1.09 -11.13
CA ILE A 21 -5.03 1.04 -10.13
C ILE A 21 -4.15 -0.15 -10.48
N GLY A 22 -2.95 0.14 -10.93
CA GLY A 22 -2.07 -0.86 -11.53
C GLY A 22 -2.72 -1.50 -12.76
N ASN A 23 -2.77 -2.83 -12.78
CA ASN A 23 -3.37 -3.59 -13.87
C ASN A 23 -4.87 -3.85 -13.68
N THR A 24 -5.47 -3.36 -12.58
CA THR A 24 -6.87 -3.63 -12.24
C THR A 24 -7.75 -2.42 -12.55
N LYS A 25 -8.81 -2.67 -13.32
CA LYS A 25 -9.82 -1.65 -13.64
C LYS A 25 -10.99 -1.76 -12.69
N PHE A 26 -11.35 -0.64 -12.07
CA PHE A 26 -12.52 -0.53 -11.21
C PHE A 26 -13.57 0.35 -11.89
N VAL A 27 -14.81 -0.07 -11.82
CA VAL A 27 -15.94 0.73 -12.32
C VAL A 27 -16.52 1.59 -11.20
N LYS A 28 -17.18 2.67 -11.55
CA LYS A 28 -17.86 3.54 -10.59
C LYS A 28 -18.76 2.75 -9.64
N GLY A 29 -18.62 2.99 -8.33
CA GLY A 29 -19.37 2.33 -7.26
C GLY A 29 -18.77 1.00 -6.80
N GLN A 30 -17.77 0.48 -7.50
CA GLN A 30 -17.09 -0.76 -7.12
C GLN A 30 -16.18 -0.52 -5.91
N PRO A 31 -16.15 -1.44 -4.91
CA PRO A 31 -15.16 -1.42 -3.84
C PRO A 31 -13.74 -1.55 -4.39
N VAL A 32 -12.85 -0.69 -3.92
CA VAL A 32 -11.44 -0.65 -4.30
C VAL A 32 -10.55 -1.17 -3.18
N LEU A 33 -10.88 -0.79 -1.94
CA LEU A 33 -10.09 -1.12 -0.76
C LEU A 33 -11.02 -1.39 0.41
N TYR A 34 -10.67 -2.42 1.19
CA TYR A 34 -11.27 -2.74 2.49
C TYR A 34 -10.20 -2.58 3.56
N ILE A 35 -10.51 -1.88 4.64
CA ILE A 35 -9.69 -1.79 5.84
C ILE A 35 -10.50 -2.39 6.98
N ASP A 36 -10.13 -3.60 7.39
CA ASP A 36 -10.71 -4.39 8.48
C ASP A 36 -9.70 -4.63 9.62
N THR A 37 -8.50 -4.06 9.49
CA THR A 37 -7.39 -4.15 10.45
C THR A 37 -7.06 -2.80 11.10
N ALA A 38 -8.02 -1.87 11.10
CA ALA A 38 -7.84 -0.56 11.69
C ALA A 38 -7.54 -0.65 13.19
N LYS A 39 -6.62 0.19 13.67
CA LYS A 39 -6.32 0.39 15.09
C LYS A 39 -7.10 1.54 15.69
N THR A 40 -7.26 2.61 14.91
CA THR A 40 -8.00 3.80 15.30
C THR A 40 -8.81 4.34 14.13
N SER A 41 -9.95 4.93 14.45
CA SER A 41 -10.79 5.64 13.48
C SER A 41 -11.28 6.93 14.13
N THR A 42 -11.02 8.07 13.49
CA THR A 42 -11.34 9.38 14.04
C THR A 42 -12.10 10.22 13.01
N LEU A 43 -13.25 10.73 13.40
CA LEU A 43 -14.01 11.69 12.63
C LEU A 43 -13.94 13.06 13.33
N GLU A 44 -13.32 14.04 12.68
CA GLU A 44 -13.12 15.38 13.21
C GLU A 44 -13.87 16.41 12.36
N GLY A 45 -14.67 17.25 13.02
CA GLY A 45 -15.36 18.36 12.39
C GLY A 45 -14.87 19.69 12.93
N ALA A 46 -14.58 20.64 12.04
CA ALA A 46 -14.21 22.00 12.41
C ALA A 46 -15.04 23.02 11.62
N ALA A 47 -15.21 24.20 12.19
CA ALA A 47 -15.83 25.33 11.52
C ALA A 47 -15.08 26.62 11.86
N THR A 48 -14.96 27.51 10.87
CA THR A 48 -14.41 28.83 11.08
C THR A 48 -15.54 29.80 11.48
N THR A 49 -15.24 30.76 12.34
CA THR A 49 -16.19 31.79 12.76
C THR A 49 -15.59 33.16 12.54
N VAL A 50 -16.33 34.01 11.84
CA VAL A 50 -15.99 35.41 11.63
C VAL A 50 -16.84 36.27 12.55
N TYR A 51 -16.23 37.26 13.21
CA TYR A 51 -16.95 38.14 14.15
C TYR A 51 -16.99 39.58 13.65
N ALA A 52 -18.14 40.21 13.73
CA ALA A 52 -18.16 41.68 13.77
C ALA A 52 -17.74 42.12 15.16
N GLN A 53 -16.83 43.07 15.22
CA GLN A 53 -16.34 43.66 16.47
C GLN A 53 -16.47 45.17 16.39
N GLY A 54 -16.73 45.80 17.51
CA GLY A 54 -16.86 47.26 17.56
C GLY A 54 -17.28 47.79 18.94
N GLY A 55 -17.37 49.12 19.04
CA GLY A 55 -17.68 49.81 20.29
C GLY A 55 -16.47 49.95 21.23
N LYS A 56 -16.71 50.52 22.42
CA LYS A 56 -15.68 50.66 23.45
C LYS A 56 -15.25 49.27 23.94
N GLY A 57 -13.94 48.93 23.85
CA GLY A 57 -13.40 47.63 24.22
C GLY A 57 -13.39 46.62 23.08
N ASN A 58 -13.80 46.99 21.86
CA ASN A 58 -13.76 46.13 20.65
C ASN A 58 -14.39 44.77 20.87
N THR A 59 -15.57 44.73 21.50
CA THR A 59 -16.29 43.51 21.83
C THR A 59 -16.85 42.81 20.59
N ARG A 60 -16.96 41.46 20.63
CA ARG A 60 -17.62 40.67 19.60
C ARG A 60 -19.13 40.94 19.65
N LEU A 61 -19.71 41.40 18.55
CA LEU A 61 -21.10 41.78 18.47
C LEU A 61 -21.98 40.74 17.75
N ILE A 62 -21.46 40.19 16.64
CA ILE A 62 -22.15 39.19 15.81
C ILE A 62 -21.13 38.16 15.37
N ALA A 63 -21.55 36.91 15.31
CA ALA A 63 -20.77 35.80 14.78
C ALA A 63 -21.41 35.27 13.50
N TRP A 64 -20.61 35.00 12.48
CA TRP A 64 -21.01 34.24 11.30
C TRP A 64 -20.18 32.98 11.20
N GLU A 65 -20.82 31.85 10.95
CA GLU A 65 -20.14 30.62 10.62
C GLU A 65 -19.62 30.71 9.18
N GLY A 66 -18.35 30.36 9.01
CA GLY A 66 -17.67 30.32 7.72
C GLY A 66 -17.56 28.90 7.17
N GLU A 67 -16.35 28.50 6.81
CA GLU A 67 -16.09 27.18 6.26
C GLU A 67 -16.29 26.09 7.31
N LYS A 68 -17.00 25.01 6.91
CA LYS A 68 -17.14 23.79 7.70
C LYS A 68 -16.33 22.67 7.05
N THR A 69 -15.38 22.13 7.78
CA THR A 69 -14.54 21.01 7.34
C THR A 69 -14.86 19.76 8.13
N LEU A 70 -14.65 18.61 7.50
CA LEU A 70 -14.77 17.30 8.11
C LEU A 70 -13.61 16.44 7.61
N THR A 71 -12.84 15.88 8.55
CA THR A 71 -11.72 15.01 8.26
C THR A 71 -11.98 13.65 8.90
N PHE A 72 -11.77 12.59 8.14
CA PHE A 72 -11.85 11.22 8.63
C PHE A 72 -10.46 10.59 8.54
N THR A 73 -9.97 10.09 9.66
CA THR A 73 -8.64 9.48 9.76
C THR A 73 -8.78 8.04 10.23
N VAL A 74 -8.12 7.14 9.52
CA VAL A 74 -8.05 5.71 9.86
C VAL A 74 -6.59 5.31 9.93
N GLU A 75 -6.20 4.73 11.05
CA GLU A 75 -4.88 4.14 11.24
C GLU A 75 -4.99 2.62 11.08
N ASP A 76 -4.35 2.07 10.06
CA ASP A 76 -4.36 0.65 9.75
C ASP A 76 -3.10 -0.03 10.29
N ALA A 77 -3.28 -1.23 10.85
CA ALA A 77 -2.19 -2.05 11.39
C ALA A 77 -1.42 -2.80 10.30
N LEU A 78 -2.06 -3.09 9.18
CA LEU A 78 -1.50 -3.87 8.07
C LEU A 78 -1.55 -3.10 6.76
N LEU A 79 -0.45 -3.12 6.03
CA LEU A 79 -0.38 -2.50 4.72
C LEU A 79 -0.61 -3.53 3.62
N SER A 80 -1.62 -3.32 2.79
CA SER A 80 -1.76 -4.02 1.52
C SER A 80 -1.15 -3.20 0.37
N PRO A 81 -0.58 -3.83 -0.66
CA PRO A 81 -0.05 -3.11 -1.82
C PRO A 81 -1.08 -2.21 -2.51
N ILE A 82 -2.34 -2.64 -2.59
CA ILE A 82 -3.41 -1.84 -3.13
C ILE A 82 -3.79 -0.68 -2.19
N GLY A 83 -3.76 -0.89 -0.88
CA GLY A 83 -3.96 0.16 0.12
C GLY A 83 -2.93 1.26 -0.01
N PHE A 84 -1.65 0.88 -0.18
CA PHE A 84 -0.58 1.85 -0.40
C PHE A 84 -0.73 2.60 -1.73
N ALA A 85 -1.11 1.92 -2.81
CA ALA A 85 -1.37 2.56 -4.10
C ALA A 85 -2.54 3.56 -4.02
N VAL A 86 -3.60 3.22 -3.30
CA VAL A 86 -4.74 4.12 -3.06
C VAL A 86 -4.34 5.33 -2.22
N LEU A 87 -3.51 5.13 -1.17
CA LEU A 87 -3.04 6.18 -0.27
C LEU A 87 -2.12 7.18 -0.99
N SER A 88 -1.11 6.66 -1.68
CA SER A 88 -0.08 7.50 -2.30
C SER A 88 -0.44 8.02 -3.69
N GLY A 89 -1.47 7.48 -4.32
CA GLY A 89 -1.72 7.67 -5.75
C GLY A 89 -0.77 6.86 -6.64
N ALA A 90 0.03 5.98 -6.05
CA ALA A 90 1.07 5.23 -6.73
C ALA A 90 0.54 4.24 -7.76
N GLY A 91 1.31 4.01 -8.79
CA GLY A 91 1.11 2.89 -9.70
C GLY A 91 1.43 1.56 -9.02
N LEU A 92 0.56 0.57 -9.15
CA LEU A 92 0.80 -0.80 -8.72
C LEU A 92 0.91 -1.71 -9.94
N VAL A 93 2.08 -2.23 -10.20
CA VAL A 93 2.35 -3.14 -11.32
C VAL A 93 2.64 -4.53 -10.77
N LYS A 94 1.85 -5.51 -11.17
CA LYS A 94 2.13 -6.93 -10.91
C LYS A 94 2.93 -7.50 -12.07
N ALA A 95 3.93 -8.30 -11.74
CA ALA A 95 4.75 -8.96 -12.74
C ALA A 95 3.89 -9.88 -13.61
N ASP A 96 4.03 -9.73 -14.91
CA ASP A 96 3.46 -10.60 -15.94
C ASP A 96 4.41 -10.62 -17.15
N SER A 97 4.05 -11.33 -18.21
CA SER A 97 4.87 -11.47 -19.41
C SER A 97 5.14 -10.14 -20.16
N LYS A 98 4.37 -9.07 -19.86
CA LYS A 98 4.53 -7.73 -20.45
C LYS A 98 5.14 -6.74 -19.48
N ASN A 99 4.85 -6.92 -18.19
CA ASN A 99 5.28 -6.04 -17.10
C ASN A 99 6.29 -6.80 -16.25
N LEU A 100 7.56 -6.67 -16.57
CA LEU A 100 8.64 -7.34 -15.88
C LEU A 100 9.05 -6.53 -14.64
N VAL A 101 9.32 -7.23 -13.54
CA VAL A 101 9.81 -6.61 -12.30
C VAL A 101 11.29 -6.96 -12.12
N HIS A 102 12.13 -5.93 -11.97
CA HIS A 102 13.55 -6.07 -11.75
C HIS A 102 13.85 -6.00 -10.26
N VAL A 103 14.55 -7.01 -9.74
CA VAL A 103 14.90 -7.11 -8.31
C VAL A 103 16.41 -7.15 -8.17
N HIS A 104 16.94 -6.22 -7.39
CA HIS A 104 18.37 -6.17 -7.06
C HIS A 104 18.73 -7.31 -6.10
N MET A 105 19.84 -7.99 -6.39
CA MET A 105 20.35 -9.12 -5.61
C MET A 105 21.85 -8.96 -5.38
N THR A 106 22.30 -9.44 -4.23
CA THR A 106 23.72 -9.59 -3.92
C THR A 106 23.98 -10.97 -3.36
N THR A 107 25.05 -11.63 -3.82
CA THR A 107 25.44 -12.97 -3.35
C THR A 107 26.94 -13.03 -3.18
N ASP A 108 27.40 -13.57 -2.04
CA ASP A 108 28.83 -13.80 -1.79
C ASP A 108 29.18 -15.23 -2.20
N VAL A 109 30.14 -15.35 -3.09
CA VAL A 109 30.60 -16.64 -3.61
C VAL A 109 32.14 -16.75 -3.55
N ILE A 110 32.66 -17.94 -3.52
CA ILE A 110 34.11 -18.18 -3.64
C ILE A 110 34.45 -18.31 -5.12
N ALA A 111 35.36 -17.49 -5.60
CA ALA A 111 35.85 -17.59 -6.96
C ALA A 111 36.60 -18.94 -7.15
N GLY A 112 36.23 -19.67 -8.16
CA GLY A 112 36.89 -20.87 -8.62
C GLY A 112 38.05 -20.56 -9.56
N ALA A 113 38.53 -21.63 -10.24
CA ALA A 113 39.59 -21.50 -11.22
C ALA A 113 39.27 -20.47 -12.29
N GLU A 114 40.29 -19.75 -12.75
CA GLU A 114 40.16 -18.69 -13.79
C GLU A 114 39.17 -17.54 -13.47
N GLY A 115 38.82 -17.38 -12.16
CA GLY A 115 37.91 -16.33 -11.73
C GLY A 115 36.41 -16.59 -12.00
N VAL A 116 36.05 -17.85 -12.18
CA VAL A 116 34.65 -18.27 -12.36
C VAL A 116 33.95 -18.32 -11.02
N CYS A 117 32.86 -17.59 -10.92
CA CYS A 117 31.97 -17.54 -9.75
C CYS A 117 30.65 -18.25 -10.07
N GLU A 118 30.19 -19.10 -9.19
CA GLU A 118 28.93 -19.83 -9.37
C GLU A 118 27.85 -19.30 -8.46
N ILE A 119 26.71 -18.88 -9.02
CA ILE A 119 25.52 -18.48 -8.28
C ILE A 119 24.50 -19.61 -8.37
N THR A 120 24.09 -20.11 -7.21
CA THR A 120 23.08 -21.17 -7.11
C THR A 120 21.72 -20.56 -6.75
N TYR A 121 20.70 -20.90 -7.52
CA TYR A 121 19.33 -20.40 -7.36
C TYR A 121 18.41 -21.42 -6.71
N GLU A 122 18.66 -21.79 -5.47
CA GLU A 122 17.74 -22.68 -4.74
C GLU A 122 16.44 -21.98 -4.33
N ALA A 123 16.46 -20.65 -4.21
CA ALA A 123 15.32 -19.87 -3.75
C ALA A 123 14.37 -19.39 -4.87
N PHE A 124 14.71 -19.61 -6.14
CA PHE A 124 13.92 -19.16 -7.30
C PHE A 124 13.50 -20.35 -8.15
N ASP A 125 12.61 -21.16 -7.58
CA ASP A 125 12.15 -22.44 -8.16
C ASP A 125 11.10 -22.25 -9.26
N ASP A 126 11.08 -21.08 -9.93
CA ASP A 126 10.11 -20.81 -10.97
C ASP A 126 10.78 -20.52 -12.32
N GLU A 127 10.18 -21.01 -13.39
CA GLU A 127 10.60 -20.77 -14.78
C GLU A 127 10.48 -19.30 -15.22
N THR A 128 10.09 -18.41 -14.29
CA THR A 128 9.76 -17.01 -14.54
C THR A 128 10.88 -16.06 -14.12
N THR A 129 12.02 -16.58 -13.63
CA THR A 129 13.15 -15.79 -13.15
C THR A 129 14.31 -15.85 -14.13
N THR A 130 14.84 -14.69 -14.52
CA THR A 130 16.05 -14.56 -15.36
C THR A 130 17.03 -13.59 -14.74
N ILE A 131 18.34 -13.75 -15.01
CA ILE A 131 19.35 -12.74 -14.67
C ILE A 131 19.41 -11.69 -15.75
N CYS A 132 19.43 -10.42 -15.34
CA CYS A 132 19.69 -9.31 -16.23
C CYS A 132 21.22 -9.13 -16.40
N ASN A 133 21.68 -9.14 -17.64
CA ASN A 133 23.04 -8.74 -17.97
C ASN A 133 23.02 -8.04 -19.34
N THR A 134 22.81 -6.73 -19.28
CA THR A 134 22.82 -5.87 -20.49
C THR A 134 23.97 -4.90 -20.39
N THR A 135 24.25 -4.20 -21.48
CA THR A 135 25.27 -3.14 -21.47
C THR A 135 24.96 -2.04 -20.44
N ASP A 136 23.67 -1.74 -20.22
CA ASP A 136 23.23 -0.71 -19.29
C ASP A 136 23.12 -1.21 -17.84
N VAL A 137 22.94 -2.55 -17.67
CA VAL A 137 22.78 -3.20 -16.35
C VAL A 137 23.67 -4.46 -16.31
N PRO A 138 25.00 -4.29 -16.27
CA PRO A 138 25.91 -5.42 -16.19
C PRO A 138 25.93 -6.03 -14.79
N VAL A 139 26.45 -7.26 -14.69
CA VAL A 139 26.75 -7.91 -13.41
C VAL A 139 28.13 -7.48 -12.94
N PHE A 140 28.22 -7.01 -11.71
CA PHE A 140 29.48 -6.58 -11.10
C PHE A 140 29.93 -7.50 -9.99
N GLY A 141 31.24 -7.60 -9.82
CA GLY A 141 31.86 -8.34 -8.71
C GLY A 141 32.74 -7.42 -7.87
N THR A 142 32.79 -7.68 -6.57
CA THR A 142 33.68 -7.02 -5.62
C THR A 142 34.35 -8.05 -4.74
N VAL A 143 35.68 -8.07 -4.71
CA VAL A 143 36.44 -8.95 -3.80
C VAL A 143 36.28 -8.43 -2.37
N LEU A 144 35.96 -9.33 -1.45
CA LEU A 144 35.82 -9.02 -0.03
C LEU A 144 37.05 -9.45 0.74
N ASP A 145 37.36 -8.73 1.82
CA ASP A 145 38.33 -9.18 2.83
C ASP A 145 37.68 -10.12 3.86
N SER A 146 38.45 -10.54 4.83
CA SER A 146 37.98 -11.43 5.91
C SER A 146 36.94 -10.79 6.84
N SER A 147 36.77 -9.47 6.77
CA SER A 147 35.72 -8.72 7.52
C SER A 147 34.44 -8.51 6.71
N GLY A 148 34.43 -8.93 5.45
CA GLY A 148 33.31 -8.72 4.53
C GLY A 148 33.29 -7.33 3.86
N SER A 149 34.39 -6.58 3.99
CA SER A 149 34.52 -5.27 3.33
C SER A 149 35.06 -5.42 1.91
N GLY A 150 34.53 -4.63 0.97
CA GLY A 150 35.01 -4.62 -0.42
C GLY A 150 36.39 -4.01 -0.53
N ILE A 151 37.36 -4.76 -1.06
CA ILE A 151 38.77 -4.34 -1.22
C ILE A 151 39.17 -4.15 -2.67
N LYS A 152 38.49 -4.77 -3.62
CA LYS A 152 38.81 -4.65 -5.04
C LYS A 152 37.54 -4.79 -5.88
N PHE A 153 37.25 -3.78 -6.69
CA PHE A 153 36.22 -3.88 -7.71
C PHE A 153 36.75 -4.65 -8.92
N LEU A 154 35.99 -5.64 -9.31
CA LEU A 154 36.19 -6.40 -10.55
C LEU A 154 35.35 -5.72 -11.63
N GLY A 155 35.80 -5.66 -12.81
CA GLY A 155 35.00 -5.13 -13.93
C GLY A 155 33.66 -5.89 -14.11
N ALA A 156 32.94 -5.59 -15.16
CA ALA A 156 31.73 -6.33 -15.52
C ALA A 156 32.07 -7.82 -15.74
N GLY A 157 31.29 -8.71 -15.16
CA GLY A 157 31.43 -10.15 -15.34
C GLY A 157 30.93 -10.57 -16.72
N THR A 158 31.55 -11.62 -17.26
CA THR A 158 31.10 -12.28 -18.48
C THR A 158 30.48 -13.62 -18.14
N PHE A 159 29.33 -13.93 -18.73
CA PHE A 159 28.70 -15.22 -18.56
C PHE A 159 29.46 -16.27 -19.35
N GLU A 160 29.94 -17.28 -18.66
CA GLU A 160 30.48 -18.45 -19.33
C GLU A 160 29.34 -19.34 -19.84
N ALA A 161 29.49 -19.87 -21.02
CA ALA A 161 28.56 -20.86 -21.57
C ALA A 161 28.65 -22.14 -20.69
N ALA A 162 27.80 -22.22 -19.67
CA ALA A 162 27.83 -23.33 -18.74
C ALA A 162 27.48 -24.64 -19.41
N THR A 163 28.15 -25.68 -19.00
CA THR A 163 27.85 -27.09 -19.33
C THR A 163 26.49 -27.56 -18.81
N ALA A 164 25.80 -26.80 -17.99
CA ALA A 164 24.45 -27.06 -17.54
C ALA A 164 23.51 -26.01 -18.18
N THR A 165 22.70 -26.45 -19.06
CA THR A 165 21.61 -25.82 -19.80
C THR A 165 21.16 -24.42 -19.29
N VAL A 166 21.94 -23.41 -19.58
CA VAL A 166 21.47 -22.02 -19.55
C VAL A 166 20.79 -21.80 -20.88
N ASN A 167 19.47 -21.78 -20.90
CA ASN A 167 18.72 -21.39 -22.09
C ASN A 167 18.78 -19.88 -22.19
N VAL A 168 19.57 -19.35 -23.10
CA VAL A 168 19.48 -17.96 -23.52
C VAL A 168 18.19 -17.83 -24.32
N LYS A 169 17.13 -17.37 -23.69
CA LYS A 169 15.90 -17.06 -24.41
C LYS A 169 16.06 -15.66 -24.99
N SER A 170 16.13 -15.59 -26.29
CA SER A 170 16.04 -14.34 -27.04
C SER A 170 14.63 -13.77 -26.88
N THR A 171 14.41 -13.04 -25.79
CA THR A 171 13.32 -12.09 -25.68
C THR A 171 13.87 -10.71 -26.03
N THR A 172 13.04 -9.72 -26.24
CA THR A 172 13.37 -8.33 -26.61
C THR A 172 14.37 -7.62 -25.68
N ILE A 173 14.89 -8.29 -24.67
CA ILE A 173 15.99 -7.86 -23.82
C ILE A 173 17.22 -8.65 -24.27
N GLU A 174 18.12 -8.00 -25.00
CA GLU A 174 19.40 -8.61 -25.36
C GLU A 174 20.15 -9.03 -24.09
N ASN A 175 20.56 -10.29 -24.04
CA ASN A 175 21.35 -10.91 -22.95
C ASN A 175 20.64 -11.19 -21.61
N ALA A 176 19.34 -11.47 -21.61
CA ALA A 176 18.71 -12.10 -20.44
C ALA A 176 19.02 -13.60 -20.43
N ILE A 177 19.53 -14.10 -19.32
CA ILE A 177 19.82 -15.53 -19.12
C ILE A 177 18.71 -16.13 -18.29
N GLU A 178 18.00 -17.11 -18.86
CA GLU A 178 16.94 -17.83 -18.16
C GLU A 178 17.57 -18.94 -17.33
N VAL A 179 17.37 -18.89 -16.01
CA VAL A 179 17.84 -19.93 -15.07
C VAL A 179 16.64 -20.76 -14.67
N SER A 180 16.60 -22.02 -15.07
CA SER A 180 15.54 -22.94 -14.71
C SER A 180 16.00 -23.96 -13.67
N ASN A 181 15.23 -24.13 -12.62
CA ASN A 181 15.27 -25.20 -11.59
C ASN A 181 16.65 -25.66 -11.14
N GLY A 182 17.12 -25.13 -9.99
CA GLY A 182 18.31 -25.63 -9.28
C GLY A 182 19.61 -25.51 -10.08
N LYS A 183 19.69 -24.58 -11.04
CA LYS A 183 20.83 -24.44 -11.94
C LYS A 183 21.84 -23.42 -11.43
N ILE A 184 23.08 -23.73 -11.72
CA ILE A 184 24.22 -22.89 -11.42
C ILE A 184 24.44 -21.94 -12.59
N CYS A 185 24.47 -20.63 -12.31
CA CYS A 185 24.92 -19.62 -13.26
C CYS A 185 26.40 -19.33 -13.02
N GLN A 186 27.21 -19.48 -14.04
CA GLN A 186 28.63 -19.21 -13.98
C GLN A 186 28.97 -17.85 -14.60
N ILE A 187 29.64 -17.02 -13.80
CA ILE A 187 30.04 -15.67 -14.19
C ILE A 187 31.55 -15.57 -14.01
N LYS A 188 32.28 -15.21 -15.06
CA LYS A 188 33.72 -15.02 -15.01
C LYS A 188 34.10 -13.58 -14.80
N PHE A 189 34.92 -13.32 -13.80
CA PHE A 189 35.58 -12.05 -13.58
C PHE A 189 37.07 -12.20 -13.84
N THR A 190 37.58 -11.58 -14.88
CA THR A 190 38.96 -11.73 -15.36
C THR A 190 39.99 -11.48 -14.30
N ASP A 191 39.73 -10.59 -13.36
CA ASP A 191 40.65 -10.17 -12.29
C ASP A 191 40.41 -10.86 -10.95
N ALA A 192 39.44 -11.77 -10.86
CA ALA A 192 39.23 -12.58 -9.67
C ALA A 192 40.27 -13.70 -9.61
N VAL A 193 40.78 -13.98 -8.40
CA VAL A 193 41.72 -15.05 -8.14
C VAL A 193 40.98 -16.18 -7.40
N GLU A 194 41.32 -17.41 -7.75
CA GLU A 194 40.77 -18.59 -7.09
C GLU A 194 40.89 -18.51 -5.56
N GLY A 195 39.81 -18.84 -4.87
CA GLY A 195 39.71 -18.82 -3.41
C GLY A 195 39.32 -17.46 -2.81
N GLN A 196 39.26 -16.42 -3.59
CA GLN A 196 38.74 -15.11 -3.10
C GLN A 196 37.26 -15.16 -2.92
N VAL A 197 36.74 -14.46 -1.88
CA VAL A 197 35.30 -14.22 -1.72
C VAL A 197 34.93 -13.04 -2.59
N VAL A 198 34.00 -13.22 -3.48
CA VAL A 198 33.48 -12.19 -4.40
C VAL A 198 32.02 -11.97 -4.10
N ARG A 199 31.67 -10.73 -3.77
CA ARG A 199 30.28 -10.27 -3.75
C ARG A 199 29.87 -9.92 -5.16
N ILE A 200 28.86 -10.59 -5.64
CA ILE A 200 28.29 -10.36 -6.96
C ILE A 200 27.05 -9.52 -6.79
N ASP A 201 26.98 -8.43 -7.53
CA ASP A 201 25.87 -7.48 -7.59
C ASP A 201 25.18 -7.64 -8.94
N TYR A 202 23.87 -7.95 -8.93
CA TYR A 202 23.13 -8.26 -10.13
C TYR A 202 21.64 -8.01 -9.96
N TYR A 203 20.92 -8.02 -11.07
CA TYR A 203 19.47 -7.94 -11.08
C TYR A 203 18.87 -9.22 -11.63
N ILE A 204 17.77 -9.64 -11.03
CA ILE A 204 16.90 -10.66 -11.57
C ILE A 204 15.66 -10.03 -12.14
N ILE A 205 15.12 -10.64 -13.19
CA ILE A 205 13.87 -10.23 -13.85
C ILE A 205 12.82 -11.26 -13.49
N LYS A 206 11.70 -10.78 -12.96
CA LYS A 206 10.54 -11.59 -12.60
C LYS A 206 9.38 -11.30 -13.54
N SER A 207 8.83 -12.34 -14.17
CA SER A 207 7.60 -12.29 -14.97
C SER A 207 6.37 -12.79 -14.22
N ALA A 208 6.54 -13.27 -12.98
CA ALA A 208 5.46 -13.63 -12.06
C ALA A 208 5.94 -13.53 -10.61
N GLY A 209 5.00 -13.58 -9.65
CA GLY A 209 5.32 -13.63 -8.20
C GLY A 209 5.97 -12.36 -7.64
N ALA A 210 6.01 -11.26 -8.39
CA ALA A 210 6.57 -9.99 -7.95
C ALA A 210 5.61 -8.84 -8.28
N GLN A 211 5.78 -7.72 -7.56
CA GLN A 211 5.02 -6.50 -7.82
C GLN A 211 5.86 -5.28 -7.46
N THR A 212 5.66 -4.21 -8.20
CA THR A 212 6.31 -2.92 -7.97
C THR A 212 5.26 -1.87 -7.66
N ILE A 213 5.50 -1.07 -6.64
CA ILE A 213 4.72 0.12 -6.33
C ILE A 213 5.59 1.32 -6.70
N THR A 214 5.14 2.10 -7.68
CA THR A 214 5.88 3.27 -8.17
C THR A 214 5.19 4.53 -7.66
N ILE A 215 5.86 5.28 -6.80
CA ILE A 215 5.40 6.60 -6.35
C ILE A 215 5.84 7.60 -7.40
N ASP A 216 4.89 8.08 -8.18
CA ASP A 216 5.14 9.06 -9.22
C ASP A 216 5.08 10.49 -8.65
N ALA A 217 5.85 11.39 -9.26
CA ALA A 217 5.89 12.78 -8.85
C ALA A 217 4.63 13.58 -9.28
N GLU A 218 3.89 13.07 -10.24
CA GLU A 218 2.74 13.75 -10.84
C GLU A 218 1.40 13.14 -10.41
N ASP A 219 1.39 11.90 -9.91
CA ASP A 219 0.19 11.19 -9.51
C ASP A 219 -0.12 11.38 -8.03
N PHE A 220 -1.38 11.70 -7.76
CA PHE A 220 -1.90 11.91 -6.41
C PHE A 220 -3.09 11.00 -6.13
N ALA A 221 -3.34 10.75 -4.84
CA ALA A 221 -4.51 10.00 -4.39
C ALA A 221 -5.81 10.59 -4.94
N GLY A 222 -6.71 9.71 -5.33
CA GLY A 222 -7.98 10.06 -5.97
C GLY A 222 -9.09 10.45 -5.00
N TYR A 223 -10.29 10.64 -5.57
CA TYR A 223 -11.52 10.84 -4.83
C TYR A 223 -12.28 9.53 -4.70
N TYR A 224 -12.78 9.25 -3.50
CA TYR A 224 -13.51 8.03 -3.19
C TYR A 224 -14.86 8.33 -2.52
N TYR A 225 -15.74 7.35 -2.56
CA TYR A 225 -16.91 7.25 -1.72
C TYR A 225 -16.58 6.27 -0.59
N VAL A 226 -16.78 6.67 0.66
CA VAL A 226 -16.37 5.87 1.82
C VAL A 226 -17.59 5.50 2.65
N GLU A 227 -17.67 4.23 2.99
CA GLU A 227 -18.58 3.68 3.99
C GLU A 227 -17.74 3.08 5.11
N ALA A 228 -18.09 3.43 6.36
CA ALA A 228 -17.37 2.97 7.53
C ALA A 228 -18.39 2.45 8.56
N SER A 229 -18.35 1.16 8.83
CA SER A 229 -19.25 0.50 9.78
C SER A 229 -18.60 0.39 11.16
N THR A 230 -19.40 0.63 12.20
CA THR A 230 -18.98 0.58 13.60
C THR A 230 -20.15 0.19 14.51
N LEU A 231 -19.91 0.15 15.83
CA LEU A 231 -20.95 -0.14 16.82
C LEU A 231 -21.12 1.03 17.79
N PHE A 232 -22.35 1.44 17.99
CA PHE A 232 -22.74 2.40 19.01
C PHE A 232 -23.48 1.69 20.14
N ARG A 233 -23.05 1.91 21.38
CA ARG A 233 -23.70 1.30 22.55
C ARG A 233 -24.71 2.24 23.17
N ARG A 234 -25.94 1.78 23.35
CA ARG A 234 -26.98 2.53 24.04
C ARG A 234 -26.68 2.64 25.54
N GLN A 235 -26.88 3.80 26.09
CA GLN A 235 -26.66 4.04 27.52
C GLN A 235 -27.73 3.34 28.40
N ASP A 236 -28.96 3.31 27.95
CA ASP A 236 -30.13 2.83 28.70
C ASP A 236 -30.22 1.32 28.76
N THR A 237 -29.92 0.63 27.65
CA THR A 237 -30.04 -0.82 27.54
C THR A 237 -28.71 -1.56 27.51
N GLY A 238 -27.58 -0.87 27.28
CA GLY A 238 -26.28 -1.48 27.11
C GLY A 238 -26.13 -2.32 25.82
N VAL A 239 -27.10 -2.24 24.91
CA VAL A 239 -27.12 -2.98 23.64
C VAL A 239 -26.26 -2.26 22.61
N ASP A 240 -25.47 -3.02 21.87
CA ASP A 240 -24.70 -2.52 20.73
C ASP A 240 -25.56 -2.44 19.49
N MET A 241 -25.57 -1.30 18.85
CA MET A 241 -26.32 -1.02 17.64
C MET A 241 -25.35 -0.78 16.50
N PRO A 242 -25.50 -1.47 15.35
CA PRO A 242 -24.73 -1.18 14.16
C PRO A 242 -24.93 0.29 13.75
N ALA A 243 -23.84 0.94 13.40
CA ALA A 243 -23.85 2.29 12.88
C ALA A 243 -22.92 2.37 11.66
N GLU A 244 -23.30 3.20 10.71
CA GLU A 244 -22.58 3.40 9.47
C GLU A 244 -22.32 4.89 9.25
N LEU A 245 -21.08 5.22 8.94
CA LEU A 245 -20.68 6.54 8.49
C LEU A 245 -20.56 6.50 6.95
N VAL A 246 -21.34 7.32 6.28
CA VAL A 246 -21.31 7.43 4.82
C VAL A 246 -20.73 8.78 4.45
N ILE A 247 -19.56 8.78 3.82
CA ILE A 247 -18.88 10.01 3.36
C ILE A 247 -18.83 9.98 1.84
N PRO A 248 -19.73 10.73 1.16
CA PRO A 248 -19.96 10.55 -0.28
C PRO A 248 -18.86 11.09 -1.18
N ASN A 249 -17.97 11.89 -0.63
CA ASN A 249 -16.88 12.47 -1.40
C ASN A 249 -15.70 12.77 -0.49
N VAL A 250 -14.68 11.91 -0.52
CA VAL A 250 -13.43 12.13 0.19
C VAL A 250 -12.28 12.24 -0.77
N LYS A 251 -11.31 13.06 -0.43
CA LYS A 251 -9.99 13.04 -1.04
C LYS A 251 -8.98 12.57 0.01
N ILE A 252 -8.23 11.54 -0.32
CA ILE A 252 -7.16 11.06 0.54
C ILE A 252 -6.01 12.05 0.43
N GLN A 253 -5.44 12.43 1.57
CA GLN A 253 -4.18 13.17 1.62
C GLN A 253 -3.04 12.21 1.30
N SER A 254 -2.24 12.53 0.29
CA SER A 254 -1.16 11.64 -0.20
C SER A 254 0.10 11.65 0.67
N ASN A 255 0.06 12.27 1.85
CA ASN A 255 1.15 12.25 2.80
C ASN A 255 1.14 10.93 3.58
N PHE A 256 2.30 10.29 3.64
CA PHE A 256 2.49 9.07 4.40
C PHE A 256 3.88 9.07 5.05
N THR A 257 4.01 8.28 6.12
CA THR A 257 5.30 8.03 6.76
C THR A 257 5.49 6.52 6.86
N PHE A 258 6.65 6.07 6.41
CA PHE A 258 7.04 4.67 6.47
C PHE A 258 8.23 4.56 7.43
N THR A 259 8.02 3.96 8.59
CA THR A 259 9.10 3.75 9.58
C THR A 259 9.49 2.28 9.61
N MET A 260 10.74 1.99 9.31
CA MET A 260 11.30 0.64 9.41
C MET A 260 12.31 0.65 10.55
N ALA A 261 12.05 -0.12 11.59
CA ALA A 261 12.92 -0.24 12.76
C ALA A 261 13.15 -1.71 13.10
N ALA A 262 14.35 -2.05 13.57
CA ALA A 262 14.68 -3.41 13.97
C ALA A 262 13.98 -3.84 15.27
N THR A 263 13.57 -2.87 16.09
CA THR A 263 12.87 -3.08 17.37
C THR A 263 11.80 -2.02 17.55
N GLY A 264 10.72 -2.35 18.27
CA GLY A 264 9.58 -1.47 18.51
C GLY A 264 8.27 -2.04 18.03
N ASP A 265 7.21 -1.23 18.12
CA ASP A 265 5.90 -1.61 17.59
C ASP A 265 5.91 -1.61 16.05
N PRO A 266 5.15 -2.51 15.42
CA PRO A 266 4.99 -2.49 13.96
C PRO A 266 4.50 -1.13 13.47
N SER A 267 5.01 -0.69 12.32
CA SER A 267 4.55 0.55 11.68
C SER A 267 3.09 0.45 11.30
N THR A 268 2.37 1.54 11.54
CA THR A 268 0.98 1.70 11.13
C THR A 268 0.88 2.63 9.93
N PHE A 269 -0.21 2.54 9.20
CA PHE A 269 -0.48 3.37 8.03
C PHE A 269 -1.70 4.23 8.29
N THR A 270 -1.53 5.54 8.09
CA THR A 270 -2.58 6.50 8.37
C THR A 270 -3.19 6.99 7.06
N PHE A 271 -4.49 6.77 6.91
CA PHE A 271 -5.30 7.32 5.84
C PHE A 271 -6.04 8.55 6.37
N THR A 272 -5.57 9.73 6.03
CA THR A 272 -6.27 10.98 6.33
C THR A 272 -7.06 11.43 5.11
N MET A 273 -8.34 11.70 5.31
CA MET A 273 -9.29 12.00 4.24
C MET A 273 -10.05 13.28 4.55
N ASP A 274 -10.04 14.21 3.61
CA ASP A 274 -10.87 15.41 3.67
C ASP A 274 -12.21 15.15 2.98
N ALA A 275 -13.29 15.41 3.70
CA ALA A 275 -14.64 15.25 3.18
C ALA A 275 -15.08 16.50 2.41
N PHE A 276 -15.65 16.29 1.24
CA PHE A 276 -16.26 17.32 0.41
C PHE A 276 -17.76 17.10 0.29
N PRO A 277 -18.55 18.16 0.07
CA PRO A 277 -19.98 18.01 -0.13
C PRO A 277 -20.31 17.07 -1.29
N GLY A 278 -21.13 16.06 -1.03
CA GLY A 278 -21.53 15.06 -2.01
C GLY A 278 -22.93 14.51 -1.71
N TYR A 279 -23.49 13.80 -2.68
CA TYR A 279 -24.74 13.07 -2.50
C TYR A 279 -24.44 11.63 -2.09
N THR A 280 -25.21 11.09 -1.14
CA THR A 280 -25.17 9.67 -0.86
C THR A 280 -25.75 8.86 -2.05
N MET A 281 -25.53 7.56 -2.09
CA MET A 281 -26.04 6.72 -3.18
C MET A 281 -27.58 6.72 -3.23
N PHE A 282 -28.23 6.84 -2.07
CA PHE A 282 -29.68 6.68 -1.92
C PHE A 282 -30.43 8.00 -1.76
N ASP A 283 -29.75 9.09 -1.34
CA ASP A 283 -30.34 10.43 -1.24
C ASP A 283 -29.55 11.44 -2.06
N ARG A 284 -30.21 11.96 -3.10
CA ARG A 284 -29.67 13.00 -3.99
C ARG A 284 -30.33 14.36 -3.81
N THR A 285 -31.11 14.52 -2.75
CA THR A 285 -31.83 15.79 -2.49
C THR A 285 -30.91 16.79 -1.81
N LYS A 286 -30.04 16.33 -0.93
CA LYS A 286 -29.14 17.17 -0.13
C LYS A 286 -27.69 16.70 -0.21
N LYS A 287 -26.77 17.64 -0.44
CA LYS A 287 -25.33 17.36 -0.30
C LYS A 287 -24.97 17.33 1.18
N VAL A 288 -24.20 16.32 1.58
CA VAL A 288 -23.70 16.13 2.94
C VAL A 288 -22.18 15.93 2.91
N LEU A 289 -21.51 16.28 4.01
CA LEU A 289 -20.10 15.91 4.24
C LEU A 289 -20.02 14.47 4.73
N CYS A 290 -20.88 14.11 5.69
CA CYS A 290 -21.04 12.76 6.23
C CYS A 290 -22.49 12.56 6.63
N ALA A 291 -23.00 11.36 6.44
CA ALA A 291 -24.24 10.88 7.02
C ALA A 291 -23.91 9.77 8.02
N ILE A 292 -24.42 9.87 9.24
CA ILE A 292 -24.28 8.84 10.26
C ILE A 292 -25.63 8.14 10.36
N GLN A 293 -25.66 6.84 10.06
CA GLN A 293 -26.84 6.00 10.13
C GLN A 293 -26.69 5.07 11.32
N ILE A 294 -27.72 5.02 12.18
CA ILE A 294 -27.77 4.10 13.31
C ILE A 294 -28.88 3.11 13.01
N ILE A 295 -28.53 1.83 12.96
CA ILE A 295 -29.40 0.76 12.52
C ILE A 295 -29.95 0.04 13.76
N GLY A 296 -31.27 0.16 14.01
CA GLY A 296 -31.94 -0.52 15.10
C GLY A 296 -33.45 -0.50 14.92
N THR A 297 -34.11 -1.44 15.59
CA THR A 297 -35.58 -1.57 15.52
C THR A 297 -36.32 -0.44 16.20
N ASP A 298 -35.63 0.30 17.10
CA ASP A 298 -36.24 1.34 17.96
C ASP A 298 -35.71 2.74 17.62
N ALA A 299 -35.65 3.06 16.33
CA ALA A 299 -35.20 4.39 15.87
C ALA A 299 -36.20 5.53 16.21
N VAL A 300 -37.29 5.25 16.92
CA VAL A 300 -38.31 6.23 17.31
C VAL A 300 -38.31 6.35 18.83
N ASP A 301 -38.08 7.58 19.34
CA ASP A 301 -38.28 7.89 20.76
C ASP A 301 -39.72 7.52 21.15
N GLY A 302 -39.87 6.51 22.00
CA GLY A 302 -41.15 6.14 22.59
C GLY A 302 -41.73 4.77 22.24
N VAL A 303 -41.03 3.93 21.51
CA VAL A 303 -41.44 2.51 21.33
C VAL A 303 -40.66 1.64 22.31
N GLU A 304 -41.37 0.98 23.21
CA GLU A 304 -40.79 0.03 24.16
C GLU A 304 -40.22 -1.19 23.40
N ASP A 305 -38.96 -1.51 23.70
CA ASP A 305 -38.27 -2.68 23.17
C ASP A 305 -39.00 -3.97 23.63
N THR A 306 -39.66 -4.65 22.71
CA THR A 306 -40.30 -5.95 22.96
C THR A 306 -39.31 -7.12 22.87
N GLY A 307 -38.08 -6.93 23.31
CA GLY A 307 -37.15 -8.01 23.70
C GLY A 307 -36.83 -9.07 22.64
N HIS A 308 -36.59 -8.70 21.42
CA HIS A 308 -36.05 -9.62 20.42
C HIS A 308 -34.52 -9.47 20.35
N THR A 309 -33.84 -10.33 21.09
CA THR A 309 -32.40 -10.54 20.98
C THR A 309 -32.07 -11.20 19.64
N ASN A 310 -31.89 -10.41 18.60
CA ASN A 310 -31.23 -10.90 17.40
C ASN A 310 -29.72 -10.65 17.52
N HIS A 311 -29.05 -11.65 18.04
CA HIS A 311 -27.61 -11.79 17.83
C HIS A 311 -27.34 -12.09 16.35
N GLN A 312 -27.24 -11.08 15.52
CA GLN A 312 -26.61 -11.28 14.23
C GLN A 312 -25.11 -11.27 14.44
N LYS A 313 -24.55 -12.47 14.57
CA LYS A 313 -23.13 -12.69 14.32
C LYS A 313 -22.94 -12.67 12.81
N GLY A 314 -22.12 -11.79 12.34
CA GLY A 314 -21.58 -11.87 10.99
C GLY A 314 -21.97 -10.69 10.09
N TRP A 315 -21.06 -9.81 9.99
CA TRP A 315 -20.75 -9.04 8.78
C TRP A 315 -19.39 -9.51 8.29
#